data_d47db8b97f7adf927f5e3a31246dc7e2
#
_entry.id   d47db8b97f7adf927f5e3a31246dc7e2
#
_cell.length_a   1.000
_cell.length_b   1.000
_cell.length_c   1.000
_cell.angle_alpha   90.00
_cell.angle_beta   90.00
_cell.angle_gamma   90.00
#
_symmetry.space_group_name_H-M   'P 1'
#
loop_
_entity.id
_entity.type
_entity.pdbx_description
1 polymer ?
#
loop_
_entity_poly.entity_id
_entity_poly.type
_entity_poly.pdbx_seq_one_letter_code
_entity_poly.pdbx_strand_id
1 'polypeptide(L)'
;MSLPKSARYVVIGAGIHGLSTAWHLARHTGGEQVIVLDKAGVGAGASGIACGVVRNNYFQPAMRALMAHSVSVWESEADAFSYHPVGYMQISPEVMHDNVAQIYEEQRAIGYPSTFVEGETECRLYMEGLFSDWQAKNITSVLHEHRGGYANNRASLRGLEAKASDAGVAIHNGVAVTGLRLDGGAVTAVETDQGDVRCDRVVIAVGPWVRDLWRMLDLPETIDVPGRDARRPMWTYWSLQEGTLRVDPSFLMTNDGMMPPVIHVDTDTPLYDDTDGSLITDRLWGIYYKPDFNFGGVQGGAMPFVIDRPVDQVAVDPYGPASPDFVVGPDFARMWTSALAHCHKRFEGKGHLFSTEPSGGIGCFTPDSFPVFDSFHQNAYVIADSNHGYKMIGVGALVAEELLGRPQRLLEPFRFSRYAEGRLHPVSDSPFPWS
;
A
#
# COMPACT_ATOMS: atom_id res chain seq x y z
N MET A 1 -22.82 -5.79 -19.63
CA MET A 1 -22.55 -5.33 -21.02
C MET A 1 -21.62 -6.35 -21.67
N SER A 2 -21.79 -6.64 -22.98
CA SER A 2 -20.85 -7.51 -23.71
C SER A 2 -19.51 -6.80 -23.86
N LEU A 3 -18.40 -7.56 -23.89
CA LEU A 3 -17.08 -7.02 -24.14
C LEU A 3 -17.00 -6.38 -25.54
N PRO A 4 -16.33 -5.21 -25.67
CA PRO A 4 -16.05 -4.65 -26.98
C PRO A 4 -15.00 -5.49 -27.70
N LYS A 5 -15.06 -5.55 -29.02
CA LYS A 5 -14.04 -6.27 -29.84
C LYS A 5 -12.68 -5.56 -29.87
N SER A 6 -12.64 -4.29 -29.49
CA SER A 6 -11.43 -3.48 -29.42
C SER A 6 -11.62 -2.27 -28.53
N ALA A 7 -10.53 -1.84 -27.89
CA ALA A 7 -10.41 -0.57 -27.19
C ALA A 7 -9.00 -0.02 -27.42
N ARG A 8 -8.83 1.29 -27.38
CA ARG A 8 -7.49 1.88 -27.51
C ARG A 8 -6.63 1.55 -26.31
N TYR A 9 -7.18 1.69 -25.11
CA TYR A 9 -6.54 1.38 -23.84
C TYR A 9 -7.32 0.30 -23.12
N VAL A 10 -6.66 -0.82 -22.83
CA VAL A 10 -7.20 -1.88 -21.97
C VAL A 10 -6.43 -1.84 -20.64
N VAL A 11 -7.11 -1.56 -19.55
CA VAL A 11 -6.57 -1.58 -18.19
C VAL A 11 -6.99 -2.88 -17.53
N ILE A 12 -6.03 -3.66 -17.07
CA ILE A 12 -6.26 -4.93 -16.38
C ILE A 12 -6.12 -4.71 -14.87
N GLY A 13 -7.20 -4.94 -14.12
CA GLY A 13 -7.31 -4.72 -12.69
C GLY A 13 -8.14 -3.47 -12.33
N ALA A 14 -9.18 -3.64 -11.52
CA ALA A 14 -10.03 -2.58 -10.98
C ALA A 14 -9.70 -2.25 -9.51
N GLY A 15 -8.43 -2.31 -9.16
CA GLY A 15 -7.87 -1.77 -7.91
C GLY A 15 -7.58 -0.27 -8.03
N ILE A 16 -6.96 0.30 -7.00
CA ILE A 16 -6.65 1.74 -6.92
C ILE A 16 -5.85 2.24 -8.13
N HIS A 17 -4.84 1.51 -8.57
CA HIS A 17 -4.00 1.90 -9.70
C HIS A 17 -4.72 1.83 -11.05
N GLY A 18 -5.44 0.74 -11.29
CA GLY A 18 -6.16 0.57 -12.55
C GLY A 18 -7.26 1.59 -12.74
N LEU A 19 -8.09 1.80 -11.71
CA LEU A 19 -9.16 2.79 -11.75
C LEU A 19 -8.61 4.22 -11.87
N SER A 20 -7.55 4.55 -11.10
CA SER A 20 -6.93 5.87 -11.19
C SER A 20 -6.33 6.13 -12.58
N THR A 21 -5.63 5.14 -13.14
CA THR A 21 -5.08 5.26 -14.50
C THR A 21 -6.19 5.43 -15.54
N ALA A 22 -7.23 4.61 -15.47
CA ALA A 22 -8.36 4.67 -16.39
C ALA A 22 -9.10 6.02 -16.32
N TRP A 23 -9.36 6.52 -15.10
CA TRP A 23 -9.97 7.82 -14.89
C TRP A 23 -9.15 8.95 -15.52
N HIS A 24 -7.84 9.00 -15.24
CA HIS A 24 -6.97 10.04 -15.78
C HIS A 24 -6.80 9.93 -17.31
N LEU A 25 -6.68 8.72 -17.86
CA LEU A 25 -6.68 8.51 -19.31
C LEU A 25 -7.95 9.02 -19.97
N ALA A 26 -9.13 8.67 -19.41
CA ALA A 26 -10.42 9.08 -19.94
C ALA A 26 -10.58 10.60 -20.00
N ARG A 27 -10.05 11.33 -19.01
CA ARG A 27 -10.06 12.80 -18.99
C ARG A 27 -9.28 13.43 -20.13
N HIS A 28 -8.29 12.73 -20.68
CA HIS A 28 -7.45 13.22 -21.77
C HIS A 28 -7.89 12.72 -23.15
N THR A 29 -8.47 11.52 -23.24
CA THR A 29 -8.69 10.84 -24.53
C THR A 29 -10.16 10.62 -24.86
N GLY A 30 -11.05 10.76 -23.88
CA GLY A 30 -12.44 10.30 -23.94
C GLY A 30 -12.57 8.89 -23.35
N GLY A 31 -13.61 8.69 -22.55
CA GLY A 31 -13.82 7.44 -21.80
C GLY A 31 -14.11 6.24 -22.68
N GLU A 32 -14.73 6.47 -23.85
CA GLU A 32 -15.05 5.41 -24.83
C GLU A 32 -13.81 4.71 -25.41
N GLN A 33 -12.61 5.30 -25.22
CA GLN A 33 -11.35 4.70 -25.64
C GLN A 33 -10.72 3.80 -24.57
N VAL A 34 -11.26 3.82 -23.34
CA VAL A 34 -10.66 3.16 -22.17
C VAL A 34 -11.64 2.13 -21.60
N ILE A 35 -11.18 0.90 -21.42
CA ILE A 35 -11.92 -0.11 -20.69
C ILE A 35 -11.09 -0.64 -19.53
N VAL A 36 -11.76 -1.06 -18.47
CA VAL A 36 -11.17 -1.76 -17.33
C VAL A 36 -11.72 -3.18 -17.30
N LEU A 37 -10.83 -4.16 -17.17
CA LEU A 37 -11.17 -5.58 -17.01
C LEU A 37 -10.75 -6.04 -15.61
N ASP A 38 -11.64 -6.68 -14.88
CA ASP A 38 -11.33 -7.28 -13.58
C ASP A 38 -12.00 -8.64 -13.44
N LYS A 39 -11.25 -9.64 -12.98
CA LYS A 39 -11.74 -11.02 -12.85
C LYS A 39 -12.82 -11.20 -11.78
N ALA A 40 -12.91 -10.32 -10.80
CA ALA A 40 -13.86 -10.39 -9.71
C ALA A 40 -14.72 -9.12 -9.63
N GLY A 41 -14.10 -7.96 -9.41
CA GLY A 41 -14.79 -6.67 -9.33
C GLY A 41 -13.95 -5.60 -8.65
N VAL A 42 -14.50 -4.39 -8.63
CA VAL A 42 -13.83 -3.22 -8.07
C VAL A 42 -13.37 -3.48 -6.63
N GLY A 43 -12.06 -3.37 -6.41
CA GLY A 43 -11.46 -3.54 -5.09
C GLY A 43 -11.51 -4.95 -4.51
N ALA A 44 -11.73 -5.99 -5.32
CA ALA A 44 -11.77 -7.37 -4.83
C ALA A 44 -10.42 -7.88 -4.31
N GLY A 45 -9.31 -7.22 -4.68
CA GLY A 45 -7.96 -7.53 -4.21
C GLY A 45 -7.53 -6.67 -3.01
N ALA A 46 -6.22 -6.45 -2.88
CA ALA A 46 -5.58 -5.75 -1.76
C ALA A 46 -6.17 -4.36 -1.47
N SER A 47 -6.59 -3.62 -2.49
CA SER A 47 -7.18 -2.29 -2.32
C SER A 47 -8.45 -2.30 -1.47
N GLY A 48 -9.27 -3.37 -1.54
CA GLY A 48 -10.54 -3.46 -0.80
C GLY A 48 -10.41 -3.85 0.68
N ILE A 49 -9.24 -4.31 1.10
CA ILE A 49 -8.97 -4.75 2.48
C ILE A 49 -7.84 -3.96 3.16
N ALA A 50 -7.16 -3.07 2.44
CA ALA A 50 -6.09 -2.25 2.98
C ALA A 50 -6.57 -1.38 4.14
N CYS A 51 -5.70 -1.11 5.12
CA CYS A 51 -5.96 -0.18 6.22
C CYS A 51 -6.21 1.27 5.76
N GLY A 52 -5.89 1.56 4.52
CA GLY A 52 -6.17 2.85 3.90
C GLY A 52 -5.23 3.98 4.33
N VAL A 53 -4.10 3.67 4.91
CA VAL A 53 -3.10 4.66 5.35
C VAL A 53 -2.47 5.37 4.17
N VAL A 54 -2.38 6.70 4.26
CA VAL A 54 -1.73 7.60 3.30
C VAL A 54 -0.67 8.42 4.04
N ARG A 55 0.60 8.29 3.65
CA ARG A 55 1.74 8.91 4.35
C ARG A 55 2.84 9.33 3.39
N ASN A 56 3.71 10.22 3.82
CA ASN A 56 4.96 10.57 3.14
C ASN A 56 6.19 9.94 3.80
N ASN A 57 6.06 9.42 5.01
CA ASN A 57 7.14 8.82 5.80
C ASN A 57 7.74 7.58 5.10
N TYR A 58 8.80 7.83 4.34
CA TYR A 58 9.62 6.83 3.66
C TYR A 58 11.09 7.23 3.76
N PHE A 59 11.95 6.27 4.04
CA PHE A 59 13.40 6.49 4.04
C PHE A 59 13.93 6.81 2.63
N GLN A 60 13.27 6.33 1.58
CA GLN A 60 13.68 6.51 0.19
C GLN A 60 13.20 7.85 -0.38
N PRO A 61 14.12 8.74 -0.83
CA PRO A 61 13.76 10.05 -1.38
C PRO A 61 12.77 10.00 -2.54
N ALA A 62 12.95 9.00 -3.44
CA ALA A 62 12.05 8.81 -4.58
C ALA A 62 10.60 8.53 -4.14
N MET A 63 10.42 7.69 -3.12
CA MET A 63 9.09 7.40 -2.57
C MET A 63 8.47 8.64 -1.91
N ARG A 64 9.25 9.42 -1.15
CA ARG A 64 8.73 10.68 -0.57
C ARG A 64 8.24 11.64 -1.63
N ALA A 65 9.00 11.84 -2.71
CA ALA A 65 8.60 12.72 -3.80
C ALA A 65 7.31 12.21 -4.49
N LEU A 66 7.22 10.90 -4.76
CA LEU A 66 6.04 10.28 -5.33
C LEU A 66 4.82 10.36 -4.38
N MET A 67 5.04 10.17 -3.08
CA MET A 67 3.98 10.24 -2.09
C MET A 67 3.48 11.66 -1.84
N ALA A 68 4.36 12.67 -1.88
CA ALA A 68 3.93 14.07 -1.81
C ALA A 68 2.96 14.43 -2.96
N HIS A 69 3.20 13.91 -4.16
CA HIS A 69 2.26 14.00 -5.28
C HIS A 69 0.96 13.24 -5.00
N SER A 70 1.04 11.99 -4.53
CA SER A 70 -0.15 11.18 -4.25
C SER A 70 -1.02 11.76 -3.15
N VAL A 71 -0.43 12.30 -2.07
CA VAL A 71 -1.16 13.02 -1.00
C VAL A 71 -1.94 14.19 -1.59
N SER A 72 -1.35 14.95 -2.51
CA SER A 72 -2.06 16.07 -3.16
C SER A 72 -3.27 15.60 -3.99
N VAL A 73 -3.21 14.41 -4.61
CA VAL A 73 -4.35 13.82 -5.33
C VAL A 73 -5.45 13.38 -4.35
N TRP A 74 -5.09 12.75 -3.22
CA TRP A 74 -6.03 12.41 -2.16
C TRP A 74 -6.76 13.63 -1.62
N GLU A 75 -6.02 14.71 -1.32
CA GLU A 75 -6.56 15.96 -0.77
C GLU A 75 -7.45 16.69 -1.76
N SER A 76 -7.11 16.67 -3.06
CA SER A 76 -7.91 17.36 -4.09
C SER A 76 -9.32 16.80 -4.28
N GLU A 77 -9.57 15.57 -3.86
CA GLU A 77 -10.81 14.83 -4.02
C GLU A 77 -11.25 14.16 -2.70
N ALA A 78 -10.94 14.77 -1.57
CA ALA A 78 -11.08 14.18 -0.24
C ALA A 78 -12.48 13.62 0.03
N ASP A 79 -13.53 14.36 -0.30
CA ASP A 79 -14.93 13.94 -0.11
C ASP A 79 -15.27 12.73 -0.99
N ALA A 80 -14.90 12.78 -2.27
CA ALA A 80 -15.17 11.70 -3.23
C ALA A 80 -14.43 10.41 -2.84
N PHE A 81 -13.24 10.53 -2.26
CA PHE A 81 -12.42 9.40 -1.86
C PHE A 81 -12.57 9.03 -0.37
N SER A 82 -13.50 9.66 0.34
CA SER A 82 -13.68 9.43 1.79
C SER A 82 -12.33 9.47 2.54
N TYR A 83 -11.54 10.50 2.20
CA TYR A 83 -10.20 10.71 2.73
C TYR A 83 -10.22 11.67 3.91
N HIS A 84 -9.53 11.30 4.97
CA HIS A 84 -9.39 12.06 6.20
C HIS A 84 -7.96 12.59 6.31
N PRO A 85 -7.71 13.89 6.05
CA PRO A 85 -6.39 14.50 6.10
C PRO A 85 -5.97 14.80 7.56
N VAL A 86 -5.82 13.77 8.36
CA VAL A 86 -5.54 13.87 9.81
C VAL A 86 -4.06 13.81 10.15
N GLY A 87 -3.20 13.61 9.14
CA GLY A 87 -1.78 13.43 9.34
C GLY A 87 -1.37 11.98 9.61
N TYR A 88 -0.06 11.79 9.77
CA TYR A 88 0.56 10.51 10.08
C TYR A 88 1.68 10.72 11.09
N MET A 89 1.87 9.79 12.00
CA MET A 89 2.88 9.88 13.03
C MET A 89 3.74 8.63 13.07
N GLN A 90 5.07 8.81 12.91
CA GLN A 90 6.08 7.80 13.15
C GLN A 90 6.68 8.02 14.54
N ILE A 91 6.61 7.01 15.37
CA ILE A 91 7.07 7.02 16.76
C ILE A 91 8.12 5.91 16.88
N SER A 92 9.35 6.24 17.28
CA SER A 92 10.48 5.34 17.08
C SER A 92 11.48 5.35 18.24
N PRO A 93 12.20 4.23 18.45
CA PRO A 93 13.27 4.10 19.43
C PRO A 93 14.57 4.68 18.88
N GLU A 94 15.60 4.73 19.73
CA GLU A 94 16.92 5.29 19.41
C GLU A 94 17.59 4.67 18.19
N VAL A 95 17.43 3.37 17.99
CA VAL A 95 18.04 2.67 16.84
C VAL A 95 17.55 3.20 15.49
N MET A 96 16.39 3.85 15.44
CA MET A 96 15.80 4.42 14.22
C MET A 96 15.98 5.95 14.13
N HIS A 97 16.57 6.58 15.16
CA HIS A 97 16.64 8.05 15.24
C HIS A 97 17.21 8.70 13.98
N ASP A 98 18.36 8.25 13.51
CA ASP A 98 19.03 8.84 12.34
C ASP A 98 18.20 8.73 11.06
N ASN A 99 17.53 7.60 10.87
CA ASN A 99 16.62 7.42 9.73
C ASN A 99 15.44 8.38 9.78
N VAL A 100 14.82 8.54 10.94
CA VAL A 100 13.65 9.43 11.12
C VAL A 100 14.06 10.90 11.00
N ALA A 101 15.20 11.28 11.56
CA ALA A 101 15.79 12.62 11.42
C ALA A 101 16.08 12.94 9.94
N GLN A 102 16.66 12.00 9.19
CA GLN A 102 16.90 12.16 7.76
C GLN A 102 15.58 12.37 6.99
N ILE A 103 14.55 11.57 7.28
CA ILE A 103 13.23 11.73 6.66
C ILE A 103 12.69 13.14 6.91
N TYR A 104 12.78 13.64 8.14
CA TYR A 104 12.34 14.99 8.49
C TYR A 104 13.06 16.08 7.71
N GLU A 105 14.41 16.03 7.66
CA GLU A 105 15.19 17.01 6.91
C GLU A 105 14.86 17.01 5.41
N GLU A 106 14.65 15.85 4.83
CA GLU A 106 14.28 15.74 3.43
C GLU A 106 12.81 16.13 3.16
N GLN A 107 11.89 15.93 4.11
CA GLN A 107 10.53 16.48 4.04
C GLN A 107 10.56 18.02 4.05
N ARG A 108 11.38 18.62 4.93
CA ARG A 108 11.59 20.07 4.93
C ARG A 108 12.14 20.59 3.60
N ALA A 109 13.09 19.87 3.00
CA ALA A 109 13.70 20.25 1.72
C ALA A 109 12.70 20.29 0.56
N ILE A 110 11.66 19.46 0.59
CA ILE A 110 10.58 19.47 -0.42
C ILE A 110 9.35 20.29 0.02
N GLY A 111 9.42 20.96 1.17
CA GLY A 111 8.31 21.78 1.70
C GLY A 111 7.12 20.93 2.21
N TYR A 112 7.33 19.66 2.58
CA TYR A 112 6.30 18.83 3.18
C TYR A 112 6.19 19.11 4.68
N PRO A 113 5.04 19.56 5.20
CA PRO A 113 4.91 20.04 6.57
C PRO A 113 4.94 18.90 7.58
N SER A 114 5.91 18.92 8.48
CA SER A 114 6.05 17.95 9.57
C SER A 114 6.71 18.59 10.79
N THR A 115 6.53 17.97 11.94
CA THR A 115 7.19 18.30 13.20
C THR A 115 8.05 17.11 13.63
N PHE A 116 9.28 17.36 14.04
CA PHE A 116 10.15 16.34 14.59
C PHE A 116 10.45 16.66 16.06
N VAL A 117 10.22 15.70 16.93
CA VAL A 117 10.46 15.79 18.38
C VAL A 117 11.51 14.75 18.75
N GLU A 118 12.54 15.17 19.46
CA GLU A 118 13.70 14.35 19.85
C GLU A 118 13.83 14.30 21.37
N GLY A 119 14.30 13.16 21.86
CA GLY A 119 14.51 12.92 23.28
C GLY A 119 13.32 12.26 23.96
N GLU A 120 13.62 11.32 24.87
CA GLU A 120 12.60 10.49 25.51
C GLU A 120 11.57 11.31 26.30
N THR A 121 12.04 12.34 27.02
CA THR A 121 11.15 13.21 27.83
C THR A 121 10.26 14.04 26.94
N GLU A 122 10.80 14.68 25.89
CA GLU A 122 10.10 15.53 24.95
C GLU A 122 9.08 14.73 24.16
N CYS A 123 9.45 13.54 23.67
CA CYS A 123 8.56 12.62 22.97
C CYS A 123 7.40 12.19 23.87
N ARG A 124 7.68 11.82 25.11
CA ARG A 124 6.64 11.45 26.08
C ARG A 124 5.67 12.61 26.32
N LEU A 125 6.17 13.81 26.60
CA LEU A 125 5.32 14.99 26.82
C LEU A 125 4.49 15.35 25.59
N TYR A 126 5.06 15.23 24.40
CA TYR A 126 4.35 15.43 23.14
C TYR A 126 3.20 14.46 22.98
N MET A 127 3.45 13.16 23.22
CA MET A 127 2.43 12.12 23.12
C MET A 127 1.37 12.22 24.21
N GLU A 128 1.74 12.53 25.46
CA GLU A 128 0.78 12.76 26.56
C GLU A 128 -0.08 14.00 26.29
N GLY A 129 0.44 15.00 25.57
CA GLY A 129 -0.32 16.15 25.10
C GLY A 129 -1.44 15.76 24.12
N LEU A 130 -1.24 14.74 23.32
CA LEU A 130 -2.25 14.19 22.39
C LEU A 130 -3.14 13.13 23.06
N PHE A 131 -2.56 12.28 23.90
CA PHE A 131 -3.22 11.13 24.52
C PHE A 131 -2.79 11.04 26.00
N SER A 132 -3.63 11.48 26.92
CA SER A 132 -3.31 11.54 28.35
C SER A 132 -3.01 10.19 29.00
N ASP A 133 -3.33 9.09 28.32
CA ASP A 133 -3.09 7.72 28.72
C ASP A 133 -1.96 7.03 27.91
N TRP A 134 -1.14 7.82 27.21
CA TRP A 134 0.06 7.30 26.52
C TRP A 134 1.05 6.73 27.53
N GLN A 135 1.58 5.53 27.23
CA GLN A 135 2.47 4.84 28.17
C GLN A 135 3.63 4.06 27.53
N ALA A 136 3.80 4.16 26.18
CA ALA A 136 4.93 3.52 25.52
C ALA A 136 6.27 4.11 26.02
N LYS A 137 7.26 3.24 26.15
CA LYS A 137 8.59 3.54 26.70
C LYS A 137 9.67 3.45 25.63
N ASN A 138 10.87 4.01 25.93
CA ASN A 138 12.05 4.01 25.08
C ASN A 138 11.81 4.64 23.70
N ILE A 139 10.90 5.61 23.63
CA ILE A 139 10.64 6.40 22.43
C ILE A 139 11.52 7.64 22.48
N THR A 140 12.38 7.81 21.49
CA THR A 140 13.32 8.92 21.39
C THR A 140 13.10 9.83 20.20
N SER A 141 12.18 9.42 19.28
CA SER A 141 11.82 10.18 18.10
C SER A 141 10.32 10.13 17.81
N VAL A 142 9.72 11.29 17.53
CA VAL A 142 8.36 11.40 16.97
C VAL A 142 8.41 12.30 15.75
N LEU A 143 8.11 11.77 14.58
CA LEU A 143 7.90 12.51 13.35
C LEU A 143 6.40 12.59 13.07
N HIS A 144 5.83 13.79 13.22
CA HIS A 144 4.41 14.05 12.97
C HIS A 144 4.23 14.80 11.66
N GLU A 145 3.76 14.11 10.64
CA GLU A 145 3.35 14.70 9.36
C GLU A 145 1.99 15.36 9.50
N HIS A 146 1.88 16.65 9.09
CA HIS A 146 0.63 17.42 9.13
C HIS A 146 -0.22 17.24 7.87
N ARG A 147 0.26 16.49 6.90
CA ARG A 147 -0.45 16.01 5.71
C ARG A 147 -0.40 14.49 5.69
N GLY A 148 -1.19 13.89 4.83
CA GLY A 148 -1.42 12.45 4.91
C GLY A 148 -2.62 12.13 5.81
N GLY A 149 -2.79 10.88 6.18
CA GLY A 149 -3.92 10.41 6.98
C GLY A 149 -4.41 9.05 6.52
N TYR A 150 -5.72 8.89 6.37
CA TYR A 150 -6.29 7.64 5.88
C TYR A 150 -7.57 7.85 5.07
N ALA A 151 -7.91 6.88 4.24
CA ALA A 151 -9.17 6.84 3.53
C ALA A 151 -9.97 5.59 3.91
N ASN A 152 -11.30 5.71 3.87
CA ASN A 152 -12.15 4.54 3.88
C ASN A 152 -11.98 3.80 2.56
N ASN A 153 -11.32 2.64 2.59
CA ASN A 153 -10.92 1.94 1.38
C ASN A 153 -12.08 1.57 0.44
N ARG A 154 -13.20 1.07 0.96
CA ARG A 154 -14.37 0.72 0.14
C ARG A 154 -15.07 1.96 -0.41
N ALA A 155 -15.18 3.02 0.37
CA ALA A 155 -15.79 4.26 -0.08
C ALA A 155 -14.92 4.96 -1.14
N SER A 156 -13.59 5.00 -0.94
CA SER A 156 -12.67 5.61 -1.90
C SER A 156 -12.65 4.88 -3.25
N LEU A 157 -12.72 3.54 -3.23
CA LEU A 157 -12.81 2.77 -4.47
C LEU A 157 -14.11 3.00 -5.22
N ARG A 158 -15.26 3.08 -4.50
CA ARG A 158 -16.53 3.48 -5.12
C ARG A 158 -16.49 4.89 -5.68
N GLY A 159 -15.87 5.84 -4.95
CA GLY A 159 -15.68 7.21 -5.45
C GLY A 159 -14.84 7.26 -6.72
N LEU A 160 -13.77 6.49 -6.75
CA LEU A 160 -12.88 6.40 -7.92
C LEU A 160 -13.56 5.67 -9.10
N GLU A 161 -14.32 4.61 -8.83
CA GLU A 161 -15.18 3.94 -9.82
C GLU A 161 -16.19 4.91 -10.44
N ALA A 162 -16.87 5.68 -9.60
CA ALA A 162 -17.83 6.68 -10.07
C ALA A 162 -17.13 7.72 -10.97
N LYS A 163 -15.99 8.27 -10.56
CA LYS A 163 -15.24 9.22 -11.40
C LYS A 163 -14.78 8.63 -12.73
N ALA A 164 -14.34 7.38 -12.77
CA ALA A 164 -13.98 6.71 -14.00
C ALA A 164 -15.21 6.50 -14.91
N SER A 165 -16.33 6.05 -14.33
CA SER A 165 -17.58 5.82 -15.04
C SER A 165 -18.19 7.13 -15.56
N ASP A 166 -18.20 8.20 -14.78
CA ASP A 166 -18.66 9.52 -15.17
C ASP A 166 -17.83 10.12 -16.31
N ALA A 167 -16.53 9.75 -16.35
CA ALA A 167 -15.65 10.08 -17.47
C ALA A 167 -15.87 9.19 -18.71
N GLY A 168 -16.83 8.24 -18.66
CA GLY A 168 -17.20 7.37 -19.78
C GLY A 168 -16.43 6.04 -19.87
N VAL A 169 -15.62 5.68 -18.87
CA VAL A 169 -14.89 4.40 -18.84
C VAL A 169 -15.87 3.23 -18.64
N ALA A 170 -15.76 2.20 -19.48
CA ALA A 170 -16.49 0.96 -19.27
C ALA A 170 -15.70 0.01 -18.36
N ILE A 171 -16.27 -0.35 -17.21
CA ILE A 171 -15.68 -1.28 -16.25
C ILE A 171 -16.40 -2.62 -16.37
N HIS A 172 -15.64 -3.67 -16.71
CA HIS A 172 -16.13 -5.03 -16.90
C HIS A 172 -15.66 -5.92 -15.76
N ASN A 173 -16.55 -6.18 -14.81
CA ASN A 173 -16.32 -7.09 -13.69
C ASN A 173 -16.61 -8.53 -14.10
N GLY A 174 -15.94 -9.51 -13.47
CA GLY A 174 -16.09 -10.93 -13.74
C GLY A 174 -15.48 -11.34 -15.09
N VAL A 175 -14.46 -10.64 -15.57
CA VAL A 175 -13.75 -10.92 -16.81
C VAL A 175 -12.30 -11.27 -16.50
N ALA A 176 -11.96 -12.54 -16.58
CA ALA A 176 -10.61 -13.03 -16.32
C ALA A 176 -9.74 -12.96 -17.58
N VAL A 177 -8.61 -12.27 -17.47
CA VAL A 177 -7.57 -12.27 -18.51
C VAL A 177 -6.83 -13.60 -18.46
N THR A 178 -6.77 -14.28 -19.59
CA THR A 178 -6.19 -15.63 -19.74
C THR A 178 -4.92 -15.65 -20.59
N GLY A 179 -4.66 -14.54 -21.34
CA GLY A 179 -3.48 -14.40 -22.18
C GLY A 179 -3.29 -13.00 -22.73
N LEU A 180 -2.08 -12.75 -23.24
CA LEU A 180 -1.72 -11.54 -23.96
C LEU A 180 -1.13 -11.94 -25.31
N ARG A 181 -1.78 -11.54 -26.40
CA ARG A 181 -1.31 -11.87 -27.75
C ARG A 181 -0.19 -10.92 -28.16
N LEU A 182 1.03 -11.45 -28.21
CA LEU A 182 2.22 -10.74 -28.65
C LEU A 182 2.42 -10.95 -30.17
N ASP A 183 2.58 -9.86 -30.91
CA ASP A 183 2.96 -9.87 -32.32
C ASP A 183 3.85 -8.67 -32.63
N GLY A 184 4.96 -8.91 -33.34
CA GLY A 184 5.90 -7.86 -33.72
C GLY A 184 6.51 -7.08 -32.55
N GLY A 185 6.55 -7.66 -31.34
CA GLY A 185 7.04 -7.00 -30.12
C GLY A 185 6.01 -6.09 -29.45
N ALA A 186 4.74 -6.18 -29.81
CA ALA A 186 3.64 -5.46 -29.18
C ALA A 186 2.53 -6.42 -28.73
N VAL A 187 1.78 -6.02 -27.68
CA VAL A 187 0.52 -6.69 -27.32
C VAL A 187 -0.58 -6.18 -28.25
N THR A 188 -1.14 -7.10 -29.04
CA THR A 188 -2.18 -6.77 -30.05
C THR A 188 -3.59 -7.09 -29.59
N ALA A 189 -3.74 -7.97 -28.61
CA ALA A 189 -5.01 -8.28 -27.99
C ALA A 189 -4.83 -8.80 -26.54
N VAL A 190 -5.81 -8.53 -25.72
CA VAL A 190 -5.99 -9.15 -24.38
C VAL A 190 -6.99 -10.29 -24.56
N GLU A 191 -6.57 -11.52 -24.25
CA GLU A 191 -7.40 -12.71 -24.31
C GLU A 191 -8.10 -12.91 -22.97
N THR A 192 -9.41 -13.18 -22.99
CA THR A 192 -10.21 -13.35 -21.78
C THR A 192 -11.08 -14.58 -21.87
N ASP A 193 -11.61 -15.01 -20.75
CA ASP A 193 -12.62 -16.09 -20.64
C ASP A 193 -13.95 -15.74 -21.32
N GLN A 194 -14.15 -14.48 -21.75
CA GLN A 194 -15.36 -14.00 -22.42
C GLN A 194 -15.12 -13.49 -23.86
N GLY A 195 -13.91 -13.72 -24.39
CA GLY A 195 -13.49 -13.34 -25.72
C GLY A 195 -12.34 -12.33 -25.74
N ASP A 196 -11.78 -12.11 -26.92
CA ASP A 196 -10.58 -11.29 -27.08
C ASP A 196 -10.93 -9.82 -27.32
N VAL A 197 -10.13 -8.94 -26.74
CA VAL A 197 -10.20 -7.49 -26.96
C VAL A 197 -8.90 -7.01 -27.61
N ARG A 198 -8.97 -6.52 -28.84
CA ARG A 198 -7.80 -5.89 -29.49
C ARG A 198 -7.52 -4.55 -28.83
N CYS A 199 -6.21 -4.20 -28.70
CA CYS A 199 -5.81 -2.96 -28.05
C CYS A 199 -4.58 -2.33 -28.73
N ASP A 200 -4.48 -0.99 -28.61
CA ASP A 200 -3.27 -0.26 -28.99
C ASP A 200 -2.28 -0.24 -27.82
N ARG A 201 -2.80 -0.20 -26.58
CA ARG A 201 -2.01 -0.20 -25.34
C ARG A 201 -2.70 -1.01 -24.26
N VAL A 202 -1.92 -1.72 -23.47
CA VAL A 202 -2.39 -2.43 -22.28
C VAL A 202 -1.69 -1.87 -21.03
N VAL A 203 -2.46 -1.71 -19.94
CA VAL A 203 -1.96 -1.36 -18.61
C VAL A 203 -2.26 -2.50 -17.66
N ILE A 204 -1.23 -3.00 -17.01
CA ILE A 204 -1.31 -4.12 -16.06
C ILE A 204 -1.19 -3.55 -14.65
N ALA A 205 -2.30 -3.56 -13.88
CA ALA A 205 -2.43 -2.99 -12.55
C ALA A 205 -3.13 -3.98 -11.59
N VAL A 206 -2.63 -5.20 -11.56
CA VAL A 206 -3.29 -6.38 -10.98
C VAL A 206 -2.83 -6.72 -9.55
N GLY A 207 -2.04 -5.83 -8.90
CA GLY A 207 -1.58 -6.04 -7.53
C GLY A 207 -0.87 -7.40 -7.35
N PRO A 208 -1.27 -8.25 -6.39
CA PRO A 208 -0.59 -9.51 -6.09
C PRO A 208 -0.51 -10.52 -7.24
N TRP A 209 -1.36 -10.38 -8.26
CA TRP A 209 -1.36 -11.24 -9.47
C TRP A 209 -0.38 -10.76 -10.55
N VAL A 210 0.46 -9.76 -10.26
CA VAL A 210 1.40 -9.20 -11.25
C VAL A 210 2.32 -10.25 -11.84
N ARG A 211 2.72 -11.27 -11.08
CA ARG A 211 3.56 -12.37 -11.55
C ARG A 211 2.94 -13.14 -12.73
N ASP A 212 1.62 -13.37 -12.71
CA ASP A 212 0.96 -14.13 -13.77
C ASP A 212 0.97 -13.34 -15.09
N LEU A 213 0.66 -12.05 -15.03
CA LEU A 213 0.70 -11.16 -16.20
C LEU A 213 2.15 -10.90 -16.67
N TRP A 214 3.12 -10.89 -15.75
CA TRP A 214 4.54 -10.81 -16.04
C TRP A 214 5.02 -11.99 -16.89
N ARG A 215 4.56 -13.19 -16.56
CA ARG A 215 4.80 -14.42 -17.36
C ARG A 215 4.11 -14.38 -18.71
N MET A 216 2.89 -13.86 -18.80
CA MET A 216 2.18 -13.69 -20.09
C MET A 216 2.92 -12.73 -21.03
N LEU A 217 3.73 -11.81 -20.48
CA LEU A 217 4.63 -10.93 -21.23
C LEU A 217 6.01 -11.56 -21.54
N ASP A 218 6.26 -12.80 -21.16
CA ASP A 218 7.54 -13.48 -21.30
C ASP A 218 8.72 -12.69 -20.67
N LEU A 219 8.49 -12.11 -19.50
CA LEU A 219 9.47 -11.32 -18.77
C LEU A 219 10.24 -12.17 -17.74
N PRO A 220 11.48 -11.78 -17.35
CA PRO A 220 12.34 -12.62 -16.53
C PRO A 220 11.81 -12.79 -15.10
N GLU A 221 11.67 -14.05 -14.64
CA GLU A 221 11.26 -14.36 -13.26
C GLU A 221 12.40 -14.27 -12.26
N THR A 222 13.63 -14.14 -12.74
CA THR A 222 14.83 -13.93 -11.92
C THR A 222 15.67 -12.82 -12.53
N ILE A 223 16.31 -12.05 -11.67
CA ILE A 223 17.17 -10.93 -12.09
C ILE A 223 18.56 -11.07 -11.51
N ASP A 224 19.54 -10.55 -12.25
CA ASP A 224 20.91 -10.37 -11.79
C ASP A 224 21.07 -8.91 -11.33
N VAL A 225 21.59 -8.73 -10.12
CA VAL A 225 21.88 -7.40 -9.57
C VAL A 225 23.38 -7.27 -9.39
N PRO A 226 24.07 -6.32 -10.04
CA PRO A 226 25.49 -6.12 -9.90
C PRO A 226 25.91 -5.96 -8.43
N GLY A 227 27.00 -6.61 -8.06
CA GLY A 227 27.51 -6.60 -6.66
C GLY A 227 26.77 -7.53 -5.69
N ARG A 228 25.90 -8.39 -6.18
CA ARG A 228 25.26 -9.46 -5.41
C ARG A 228 25.68 -10.82 -5.97
N ASP A 229 26.05 -11.75 -5.07
CA ASP A 229 26.61 -13.05 -5.45
C ASP A 229 25.60 -14.04 -6.05
N ALA A 230 24.31 -13.79 -5.93
CA ALA A 230 23.27 -14.70 -6.37
C ALA A 230 22.19 -14.01 -7.19
N ARG A 231 21.72 -14.71 -8.21
CA ARG A 231 20.51 -14.39 -8.95
C ARG A 231 19.30 -14.36 -8.03
N ARG A 232 18.47 -13.32 -8.12
CA ARG A 232 17.34 -13.11 -7.23
C ARG A 232 16.00 -13.40 -7.93
N PRO A 233 15.02 -13.99 -7.24
CA PRO A 233 13.67 -14.03 -7.76
C PRO A 233 13.15 -12.60 -7.94
N MET A 234 12.41 -12.36 -9.03
CA MET A 234 11.75 -11.06 -9.28
C MET A 234 10.62 -10.81 -8.29
N TRP A 235 10.00 -11.86 -7.79
CA TRP A 235 8.83 -11.77 -6.91
C TRP A 235 9.03 -12.55 -5.64
N THR A 236 8.58 -11.96 -4.52
CA THR A 236 8.39 -12.64 -3.23
C THR A 236 6.98 -12.33 -2.72
N TYR A 237 6.37 -13.27 -2.01
CA TYR A 237 5.08 -13.06 -1.39
C TYR A 237 5.22 -12.91 0.13
N TRP A 238 4.45 -11.98 0.66
CA TRP A 238 4.40 -11.69 2.09
C TRP A 238 2.97 -11.75 2.58
N SER A 239 2.77 -12.32 3.76
CA SER A 239 1.50 -12.23 4.47
C SER A 239 1.43 -10.90 5.21
N LEU A 240 0.37 -10.14 4.90
CA LEU A 240 0.07 -8.84 5.48
C LEU A 240 -0.99 -9.04 6.56
N GLN A 241 -0.69 -8.64 7.79
CA GLN A 241 -1.56 -8.89 8.93
C GLN A 241 -2.23 -7.59 9.37
N GLU A 242 -3.55 -7.58 9.32
CA GLU A 242 -4.39 -6.47 9.79
C GLU A 242 -5.59 -7.02 10.56
N GLY A 243 -6.16 -6.20 11.43
CA GLY A 243 -7.34 -6.53 12.20
C GLY A 243 -8.00 -5.29 12.80
N THR A 244 -9.08 -5.51 13.51
CA THR A 244 -9.85 -4.45 14.17
C THR A 244 -10.09 -4.80 15.64
N LEU A 245 -9.86 -3.85 16.52
CA LEU A 245 -10.37 -3.91 17.88
C LEU A 245 -11.79 -3.32 17.88
N ARG A 246 -12.79 -4.12 18.23
CA ARG A 246 -14.22 -3.76 18.21
C ARG A 246 -14.60 -2.88 19.41
N VAL A 247 -14.13 -1.65 19.36
CA VAL A 247 -14.51 -0.57 20.29
C VAL A 247 -15.19 0.54 19.48
N ASP A 248 -15.84 1.49 20.15
CA ASP A 248 -16.31 2.69 19.45
C ASP A 248 -15.08 3.39 18.81
N PRO A 249 -15.12 3.80 17.54
CA PRO A 249 -13.98 4.50 16.90
C PRO A 249 -13.54 5.76 17.66
N SER A 250 -14.47 6.46 18.32
CA SER A 250 -14.18 7.62 19.17
C SER A 250 -13.30 7.30 20.38
N PHE A 251 -13.13 6.03 20.70
CA PHE A 251 -12.26 5.57 21.79
C PHE A 251 -10.78 5.95 21.57
N LEU A 252 -10.36 6.20 20.34
CA LEU A 252 -9.00 6.63 19.99
C LEU A 252 -8.89 8.15 19.71
N MET A 253 -9.87 8.97 20.06
CA MET A 253 -9.76 10.43 19.90
C MET A 253 -8.65 11.01 20.79
N THR A 254 -8.09 12.13 20.34
CA THR A 254 -7.13 12.93 21.12
C THR A 254 -7.78 13.56 22.37
N ASN A 255 -6.97 14.13 23.26
CA ASN A 255 -7.44 14.74 24.51
C ASN A 255 -8.49 15.86 24.29
N ASP A 256 -8.43 16.55 23.15
CA ASP A 256 -9.38 17.60 22.78
C ASP A 256 -10.56 17.10 21.93
N GLY A 257 -10.67 15.77 21.77
CA GLY A 257 -11.76 15.13 21.04
C GLY A 257 -11.63 15.18 19.51
N MET A 258 -10.46 15.53 19.00
CA MET A 258 -10.20 15.55 17.56
C MET A 258 -9.81 14.17 17.03
N MET A 259 -9.99 13.95 15.74
CA MET A 259 -9.48 12.77 15.04
C MET A 259 -7.96 12.73 15.13
N PRO A 260 -7.38 11.60 15.60
CA PRO A 260 -5.94 11.48 15.67
C PRO A 260 -5.31 11.33 14.29
N PRO A 261 -4.00 11.64 14.13
CA PRO A 261 -3.23 11.15 12.98
C PRO A 261 -3.23 9.62 12.97
N VAL A 262 -2.88 9.03 11.83
CA VAL A 262 -2.51 7.62 11.82
C VAL A 262 -1.28 7.43 12.69
N ILE A 263 -1.34 6.49 13.61
CA ILE A 263 -0.26 6.23 14.58
C ILE A 263 0.52 5.01 14.12
N HIS A 264 1.83 5.16 13.97
CA HIS A 264 2.78 4.07 13.72
C HIS A 264 3.84 4.09 14.82
N VAL A 265 3.97 2.98 15.52
CA VAL A 265 4.95 2.81 16.59
C VAL A 265 5.88 1.68 16.23
N ASP A 266 7.17 1.98 16.14
CA ASP A 266 8.24 0.99 16.17
C ASP A 266 8.95 1.12 17.52
N THR A 267 9.32 0.02 18.16
CA THR A 267 10.05 0.04 19.44
C THR A 267 10.84 -1.25 19.66
N ASP A 268 11.93 -1.14 20.40
CA ASP A 268 12.78 -2.23 20.88
C ASP A 268 12.46 -2.64 22.32
N THR A 269 11.48 -2.01 22.95
CA THR A 269 10.99 -2.41 24.28
C THR A 269 10.38 -3.81 24.20
N PRO A 270 10.74 -4.75 25.10
CA PRO A 270 10.12 -6.06 25.13
C PRO A 270 8.60 -5.96 25.27
N LEU A 271 7.89 -6.69 24.40
CA LEU A 271 6.44 -6.77 24.41
C LEU A 271 5.98 -7.99 25.22
N TYR A 272 5.12 -7.74 26.17
CA TYR A 272 4.49 -8.77 27.00
C TYR A 272 2.99 -8.86 26.69
N ASP A 273 2.45 -10.06 26.85
CA ASP A 273 1.03 -10.31 26.72
C ASP A 273 0.24 -9.54 27.78
N ASP A 274 -0.74 -8.77 27.35
CA ASP A 274 -1.59 -7.95 28.21
C ASP A 274 -2.52 -8.80 29.13
N THR A 275 -2.67 -10.10 28.83
CA THR A 275 -3.56 -11.00 29.56
C THR A 275 -2.83 -11.78 30.64
N ASP A 276 -1.67 -12.38 30.31
CA ASP A 276 -0.96 -13.30 31.21
C ASP A 276 0.46 -12.86 31.56
N GLY A 277 0.94 -11.75 30.99
CA GLY A 277 2.26 -11.18 31.23
C GLY A 277 3.43 -11.99 30.64
N SER A 278 3.17 -12.98 29.79
CA SER A 278 4.23 -13.75 29.15
C SER A 278 4.91 -12.94 28.05
N LEU A 279 6.19 -13.18 27.82
CA LEU A 279 6.96 -12.49 26.78
C LEU A 279 6.45 -12.90 25.40
N ILE A 280 6.12 -11.90 24.55
CA ILE A 280 5.78 -12.08 23.15
C ILE A 280 7.04 -11.94 22.29
N THR A 281 7.78 -10.83 22.44
CA THR A 281 9.03 -10.57 21.73
C THR A 281 9.93 -9.62 22.52
N ASP A 282 11.24 -9.82 22.40
CA ASP A 282 12.30 -8.93 22.89
C ASP A 282 13.11 -8.30 21.74
N ARG A 283 12.62 -8.44 20.51
CA ARG A 283 13.20 -7.84 19.30
C ARG A 283 12.46 -6.56 18.92
N LEU A 284 13.06 -5.77 18.04
CA LEU A 284 12.39 -4.63 17.41
C LEU A 284 11.07 -5.08 16.76
N TRP A 285 9.98 -4.41 17.10
CA TRP A 285 8.65 -4.68 16.60
C TRP A 285 7.91 -3.38 16.27
N GLY A 286 6.87 -3.47 15.45
CA GLY A 286 6.08 -2.31 15.07
C GLY A 286 4.63 -2.65 14.81
N ILE A 287 3.79 -1.65 15.08
CA ILE A 287 2.36 -1.64 14.75
C ILE A 287 1.95 -0.31 14.17
N TYR A 288 0.86 -0.31 13.41
CA TYR A 288 0.16 0.92 13.04
C TYR A 288 -1.34 0.77 13.30
N TYR A 289 -2.00 1.88 13.60
CA TYR A 289 -3.43 1.88 13.92
C TYR A 289 -4.07 3.26 13.74
N LYS A 290 -5.38 3.25 13.58
CA LYS A 290 -6.23 4.43 13.40
C LYS A 290 -7.68 4.11 13.81
N PRO A 291 -8.53 5.11 14.11
CA PRO A 291 -9.97 4.87 14.18
C PRO A 291 -10.50 4.41 12.83
N ASP A 292 -11.51 3.54 12.84
CA ASP A 292 -12.18 3.12 11.62
C ASP A 292 -13.70 3.09 11.79
N PHE A 293 -14.37 4.01 11.10
CA PHE A 293 -15.83 4.13 11.12
C PHE A 293 -16.52 3.20 10.12
N ASN A 294 -15.77 2.56 9.22
CA ASN A 294 -16.33 1.62 8.25
C ASN A 294 -16.47 0.21 8.81
N PHE A 295 -15.42 -0.29 9.49
CA PHE A 295 -15.43 -1.59 10.14
C PHE A 295 -15.87 -1.52 11.61
N GLY A 296 -15.93 -0.34 12.18
CA GLY A 296 -16.39 -0.07 13.55
C GLY A 296 -15.36 -0.45 14.60
N GLY A 297 -14.39 0.44 14.87
CA GLY A 297 -13.37 0.18 15.89
C GLY A 297 -12.08 0.95 15.68
N VAL A 298 -10.99 0.36 16.16
CA VAL A 298 -9.63 0.75 15.87
C VAL A 298 -9.02 -0.31 14.95
N GLN A 299 -8.70 0.08 13.72
CA GLN A 299 -8.09 -0.79 12.71
C GLN A 299 -6.59 -0.56 12.66
N GLY A 300 -5.84 -1.62 12.43
CA GLY A 300 -4.41 -1.53 12.21
C GLY A 300 -3.77 -2.85 11.87
N GLY A 301 -2.45 -2.85 11.83
CA GLY A 301 -1.65 -4.00 11.50
C GLY A 301 -0.30 -4.00 12.20
N ALA A 302 0.47 -5.03 11.93
CA ALA A 302 1.84 -5.21 12.42
C ALA A 302 2.78 -5.57 11.27
N MET A 303 4.03 -5.87 11.61
CA MET A 303 5.02 -6.36 10.66
C MET A 303 4.47 -7.54 9.85
N PRO A 304 4.68 -7.55 8.52
CA PRO A 304 4.37 -8.71 7.70
C PRO A 304 5.44 -9.79 7.88
N PHE A 305 5.16 -10.97 7.34
CA PHE A 305 6.17 -12.02 7.24
C PHE A 305 6.22 -12.60 5.82
N VAL A 306 7.42 -13.03 5.42
CA VAL A 306 7.64 -13.70 4.14
C VAL A 306 6.93 -15.05 4.16
N ILE A 307 6.22 -15.37 3.08
CA ILE A 307 5.70 -16.70 2.86
C ILE A 307 6.85 -17.57 2.35
N ASP A 308 7.41 -18.40 3.25
CA ASP A 308 8.59 -19.23 2.98
C ASP A 308 8.23 -20.52 2.22
N ARG A 309 7.91 -20.34 0.94
CA ARG A 309 7.73 -21.41 -0.03
C ARG A 309 8.00 -20.93 -1.45
N PRO A 310 8.20 -21.83 -2.43
CA PRO A 310 8.34 -21.45 -3.82
C PRO A 310 7.19 -20.57 -4.30
N VAL A 311 7.52 -19.50 -5.02
CA VAL A 311 6.58 -18.44 -5.43
C VAL A 311 5.41 -18.99 -6.27
N ASP A 312 5.65 -20.05 -7.04
CA ASP A 312 4.64 -20.76 -7.84
C ASP A 312 3.69 -21.65 -7.03
N GLN A 313 3.97 -21.86 -5.75
CA GLN A 313 3.14 -22.61 -4.83
C GLN A 313 2.33 -21.72 -3.88
N VAL A 314 2.51 -20.40 -3.94
CA VAL A 314 1.73 -19.47 -3.11
C VAL A 314 0.34 -19.28 -3.72
N ALA A 315 -0.68 -19.59 -2.95
CA ALA A 315 -2.08 -19.47 -3.38
C ALA A 315 -2.58 -18.04 -3.19
N VAL A 316 -2.50 -17.22 -4.23
CA VAL A 316 -3.07 -15.87 -4.23
C VAL A 316 -4.60 -15.91 -4.35
N ASP A 317 -5.14 -16.91 -5.03
CA ASP A 317 -6.58 -17.14 -5.15
C ASP A 317 -7.02 -18.32 -4.27
N PRO A 318 -8.16 -18.21 -3.57
CA PRO A 318 -8.98 -17.02 -3.37
C PRO A 318 -8.27 -15.99 -2.52
N TYR A 319 -8.45 -14.68 -2.81
CA TYR A 319 -7.74 -13.62 -2.10
C TYR A 319 -8.32 -13.35 -0.71
N GLY A 320 -7.42 -12.94 0.22
CA GLY A 320 -7.79 -12.60 1.60
C GLY A 320 -7.96 -13.84 2.49
N PRO A 321 -8.88 -13.81 3.48
CA PRO A 321 -9.00 -14.85 4.52
C PRO A 321 -9.28 -16.27 4.01
N ALA A 322 -9.77 -16.40 2.78
CA ALA A 322 -10.01 -17.69 2.16
C ALA A 322 -8.76 -18.32 1.53
N SER A 323 -7.65 -17.57 1.40
CA SER A 323 -6.38 -18.12 0.92
C SER A 323 -5.73 -18.99 1.99
N PRO A 324 -5.23 -20.20 1.65
CA PRO A 324 -4.51 -21.05 2.61
C PRO A 324 -3.15 -20.46 3.05
N ASP A 325 -2.63 -19.47 2.32
CA ASP A 325 -1.36 -18.82 2.60
C ASP A 325 -1.50 -17.53 3.41
N PHE A 326 -2.74 -17.09 3.58
CA PHE A 326 -3.05 -15.93 4.39
C PHE A 326 -3.60 -16.38 5.75
N VAL A 327 -2.82 -16.13 6.80
CA VAL A 327 -3.23 -16.51 8.16
C VAL A 327 -3.09 -15.31 9.10
N VAL A 328 -4.20 -14.65 9.39
CA VAL A 328 -4.32 -13.80 10.58
C VAL A 328 -4.80 -14.68 11.71
N GLY A 329 -3.84 -15.18 12.48
CA GLY A 329 -4.08 -16.13 13.55
C GLY A 329 -4.13 -15.50 14.94
N PRO A 330 -4.30 -16.36 15.97
CA PRO A 330 -4.29 -15.92 17.37
C PRO A 330 -3.00 -15.21 17.78
N ASP A 331 -1.86 -15.59 17.21
CA ASP A 331 -0.56 -14.98 17.53
C ASP A 331 -0.52 -13.51 17.10
N PHE A 332 -1.05 -13.18 15.91
CA PHE A 332 -1.18 -11.78 15.49
C PHE A 332 -2.15 -11.02 16.41
N ALA A 333 -3.32 -11.59 16.68
CA ALA A 333 -4.30 -10.96 17.58
C ALA A 333 -3.68 -10.63 18.94
N ARG A 334 -3.00 -11.60 19.53
CA ARG A 334 -2.30 -11.48 20.80
C ARG A 334 -1.22 -10.39 20.77
N MET A 335 -0.35 -10.41 19.76
CA MET A 335 0.72 -9.44 19.57
C MET A 335 0.16 -8.03 19.40
N TRP A 336 -0.78 -7.84 18.46
CA TRP A 336 -1.27 -6.51 18.11
C TRP A 336 -2.09 -5.85 19.21
N THR A 337 -2.95 -6.63 19.92
CA THR A 337 -3.75 -6.08 21.04
C THR A 337 -2.89 -5.76 22.25
N SER A 338 -1.87 -6.58 22.54
CA SER A 338 -0.90 -6.29 23.60
C SER A 338 -0.05 -5.07 23.27
N ALA A 339 0.30 -4.89 21.97
CA ALA A 339 1.02 -3.70 21.52
C ALA A 339 0.17 -2.42 21.62
N LEU A 340 -1.14 -2.49 21.35
CA LEU A 340 -2.05 -1.37 21.61
C LEU A 340 -2.09 -1.02 23.12
N ALA A 341 -2.19 -2.03 23.99
CA ALA A 341 -2.15 -1.86 25.44
C ALA A 341 -0.79 -1.32 25.90
N HIS A 342 0.32 -1.72 25.28
CA HIS A 342 1.64 -1.15 25.54
C HIS A 342 1.69 0.36 25.23
N CYS A 343 1.00 0.80 24.19
CA CYS A 343 0.99 2.21 23.79
C CYS A 343 0.02 3.07 24.58
N HIS A 344 -1.19 2.57 24.85
CA HIS A 344 -2.25 3.32 25.53
C HIS A 344 -2.93 2.51 26.60
N LYS A 345 -3.04 3.08 27.80
CA LYS A 345 -3.70 2.43 28.95
C LYS A 345 -5.16 2.06 28.67
N ARG A 346 -5.86 2.84 27.84
CA ARG A 346 -7.27 2.58 27.48
C ARG A 346 -7.50 1.24 26.79
N PHE A 347 -6.46 0.63 26.20
CA PHE A 347 -6.56 -0.66 25.53
C PHE A 347 -6.24 -1.87 26.41
N GLU A 348 -5.76 -1.67 27.65
CA GLU A 348 -5.51 -2.78 28.59
C GLU A 348 -6.76 -3.64 28.80
N GLY A 349 -6.59 -4.96 28.74
CA GLY A 349 -7.67 -5.95 28.91
C GLY A 349 -8.67 -6.03 27.75
N LYS A 350 -8.45 -5.35 26.64
CA LYS A 350 -9.38 -5.30 25.51
C LYS A 350 -9.14 -6.36 24.43
N GLY A 351 -8.12 -7.21 24.57
CA GLY A 351 -7.76 -8.21 23.57
C GLY A 351 -8.93 -9.12 23.13
N HIS A 352 -9.88 -9.38 24.01
CA HIS A 352 -11.09 -10.16 23.72
C HIS A 352 -12.05 -9.51 22.71
N LEU A 353 -11.87 -8.21 22.40
CA LEU A 353 -12.65 -7.48 21.39
C LEU A 353 -12.03 -7.52 20.01
N PHE A 354 -10.94 -8.26 19.82
CA PHE A 354 -10.29 -8.40 18.51
C PHE A 354 -11.20 -9.08 17.49
N SER A 355 -11.14 -8.62 16.25
CA SER A 355 -11.77 -9.21 15.09
C SER A 355 -10.77 -9.24 13.92
N THR A 356 -10.76 -10.34 13.18
CA THR A 356 -9.91 -10.50 11.99
C THR A 356 -10.37 -9.68 10.78
N GLU A 357 -11.52 -9.03 10.83
CA GLU A 357 -12.03 -8.23 9.72
C GLU A 357 -11.68 -6.74 9.88
N PRO A 358 -11.12 -6.10 8.85
CA PRO A 358 -10.54 -6.70 7.66
C PRO A 358 -9.25 -7.43 8.03
N SER A 359 -8.87 -8.42 7.25
CA SER A 359 -7.87 -9.40 7.66
C SER A 359 -6.49 -9.22 6.98
N GLY A 360 -6.23 -8.09 6.32
CA GLY A 360 -5.02 -7.94 5.51
C GLY A 360 -5.06 -8.82 4.24
N GLY A 361 -3.92 -9.26 3.73
CA GLY A 361 -3.86 -10.03 2.49
C GLY A 361 -2.46 -10.57 2.19
N ILE A 362 -2.29 -10.99 0.94
CA ILE A 362 -1.00 -11.38 0.40
C ILE A 362 -0.47 -10.23 -0.46
N GLY A 363 0.74 -9.74 -0.17
CA GLY A 363 1.45 -8.78 -0.98
C GLY A 363 2.48 -9.46 -1.89
N CYS A 364 2.61 -8.99 -3.13
CA CYS A 364 3.67 -9.41 -4.04
C CYS A 364 4.73 -8.32 -4.10
N PHE A 365 5.97 -8.66 -3.74
CA PHE A 365 7.06 -7.72 -3.59
C PHE A 365 8.15 -7.94 -4.63
N THR A 366 8.75 -6.85 -5.05
CA THR A 366 9.95 -6.78 -5.88
C THR A 366 11.22 -7.04 -5.04
N PRO A 367 12.39 -7.24 -5.67
CA PRO A 367 13.62 -7.58 -4.96
C PRO A 367 14.16 -6.53 -3.97
N ASP A 368 13.80 -5.27 -4.17
CA ASP A 368 14.13 -4.17 -3.25
C ASP A 368 12.91 -3.63 -2.48
N SER A 369 11.79 -4.35 -2.53
CA SER A 369 10.51 -3.98 -1.90
C SER A 369 9.90 -2.66 -2.38
N PHE A 370 10.36 -2.11 -3.53
CA PHE A 370 9.84 -0.88 -4.10
C PHE A 370 9.22 -1.10 -5.49
N PRO A 371 8.31 -0.22 -5.92
CA PRO A 371 7.55 -0.40 -7.15
C PRO A 371 8.41 -0.54 -8.42
N VAL A 372 7.83 -1.18 -9.44
CA VAL A 372 8.25 -1.08 -10.83
C VAL A 372 7.13 -0.45 -11.63
N PHE A 373 7.40 0.70 -12.23
CA PHE A 373 6.55 1.41 -13.17
C PHE A 373 7.29 1.52 -14.49
N ASP A 374 6.98 0.64 -15.46
CA ASP A 374 7.72 0.61 -16.70
C ASP A 374 6.90 0.08 -17.87
N SER A 375 7.33 0.42 -19.07
CA SER A 375 6.80 -0.12 -20.32
C SER A 375 7.65 -1.28 -20.80
N PHE A 376 7.00 -2.41 -21.01
CA PHE A 376 7.58 -3.62 -21.58
C PHE A 376 7.01 -3.85 -22.97
N HIS A 377 7.83 -4.48 -23.84
CA HIS A 377 7.52 -4.51 -25.26
C HIS A 377 7.26 -3.07 -25.78
N GLN A 378 6.47 -2.90 -26.82
CA GLN A 378 6.22 -1.56 -27.38
C GLN A 378 5.06 -0.82 -26.70
N ASN A 379 4.16 -1.53 -26.00
CA ASN A 379 2.88 -0.97 -25.57
C ASN A 379 2.25 -1.57 -24.31
N ALA A 380 2.96 -2.39 -23.56
CA ALA A 380 2.48 -2.95 -22.30
C ALA A 380 3.09 -2.18 -21.12
N TYR A 381 2.29 -1.42 -20.39
CA TYR A 381 2.71 -0.72 -19.18
C TYR A 381 2.38 -1.55 -17.95
N VAL A 382 3.38 -1.82 -17.11
CA VAL A 382 3.21 -2.57 -15.87
C VAL A 382 3.31 -1.63 -14.66
N ILE A 383 2.30 -1.69 -13.79
CA ILE A 383 2.26 -1.08 -12.47
C ILE A 383 2.40 -2.20 -11.45
N ALA A 384 3.64 -2.54 -11.08
CA ALA A 384 3.94 -3.46 -10.02
C ALA A 384 4.24 -2.67 -8.75
N ASP A 385 3.25 -2.54 -7.88
CA ASP A 385 3.26 -1.61 -6.76
C ASP A 385 4.07 -2.05 -5.55
N SER A 386 4.51 -3.31 -5.52
CA SER A 386 5.28 -3.87 -4.39
C SER A 386 4.61 -3.63 -3.04
N ASN A 387 3.28 -3.80 -2.99
CA ASN A 387 2.42 -3.57 -1.81
C ASN A 387 2.33 -2.12 -1.30
N HIS A 388 2.77 -1.13 -2.08
CA HIS A 388 2.56 0.28 -1.74
C HIS A 388 1.24 0.84 -2.32
N GLY A 389 0.48 0.04 -3.07
CA GLY A 389 -0.57 0.41 -4.00
C GLY A 389 -1.57 1.43 -3.51
N TYR A 390 -2.28 1.13 -2.43
CA TYR A 390 -3.44 1.92 -2.02
C TYR A 390 -3.11 3.42 -1.84
N LYS A 391 -2.01 3.74 -1.16
CA LYS A 391 -1.61 5.12 -0.88
C LYS A 391 -1.15 5.91 -2.12
N MET A 392 -0.74 5.22 -3.18
CA MET A 392 -0.17 5.81 -4.39
C MET A 392 -1.20 6.12 -5.47
N ILE A 393 -2.39 6.61 -5.13
CA ILE A 393 -3.46 6.97 -6.09
C ILE A 393 -2.95 7.90 -7.21
N GLY A 394 -1.99 8.77 -6.91
CA GLY A 394 -1.40 9.72 -7.85
C GLY A 394 -0.59 9.08 -8.98
N VAL A 395 -0.15 7.82 -8.83
CA VAL A 395 0.56 7.08 -9.88
C VAL A 395 -0.29 6.96 -11.13
N GLY A 396 -1.61 6.76 -11.01
CA GLY A 396 -2.48 6.67 -12.16
C GLY A 396 -2.47 7.91 -13.06
N ALA A 397 -2.36 9.10 -12.47
CA ALA A 397 -2.22 10.35 -13.23
C ALA A 397 -0.90 10.40 -14.00
N LEU A 398 0.20 10.04 -13.35
CA LEU A 398 1.54 10.03 -13.96
C LEU A 398 1.64 9.00 -15.09
N VAL A 399 1.10 7.80 -14.87
CA VAL A 399 1.07 6.74 -15.89
C VAL A 399 0.22 7.17 -17.09
N ALA A 400 -0.93 7.80 -16.87
CA ALA A 400 -1.75 8.33 -17.96
C ALA A 400 -0.97 9.33 -18.82
N GLU A 401 -0.20 10.23 -18.20
CA GLU A 401 0.68 11.18 -18.91
C GLU A 401 1.75 10.45 -19.75
N GLU A 402 2.41 9.43 -19.20
CA GLU A 402 3.42 8.64 -19.94
C GLU A 402 2.82 7.90 -21.13
N LEU A 403 1.64 7.32 -20.97
CA LEU A 403 0.92 6.65 -22.05
C LEU A 403 0.55 7.59 -23.19
N LEU A 404 0.46 8.89 -22.90
CA LEU A 404 0.24 9.96 -23.87
C LEU A 404 1.55 10.56 -24.43
N GLY A 405 2.70 9.96 -24.11
CA GLY A 405 4.01 10.38 -24.61
C GLY A 405 4.64 11.54 -23.83
N ARG A 406 4.20 11.80 -22.60
CA ARG A 406 4.72 12.85 -21.71
C ARG A 406 5.47 12.22 -20.53
N PRO A 407 6.80 11.98 -20.62
CA PRO A 407 7.59 11.31 -19.57
C PRO A 407 7.46 11.98 -18.20
N GLN A 408 7.41 11.17 -17.14
CA GLN A 408 7.19 11.62 -15.78
C GLN A 408 8.39 11.33 -14.87
N ARG A 409 9.11 12.39 -14.46
CA ARG A 409 10.33 12.27 -13.65
C ARG A 409 10.13 11.54 -12.33
N LEU A 410 8.96 11.64 -11.73
CA LEU A 410 8.63 10.94 -10.49
C LEU A 410 8.60 9.41 -10.63
N LEU A 411 8.43 8.89 -11.86
CA LEU A 411 8.41 7.46 -12.14
C LEU A 411 9.78 6.92 -12.58
N GLU A 412 10.73 7.77 -12.97
CA GLU A 412 12.07 7.36 -13.45
C GLU A 412 12.84 6.50 -12.42
N PRO A 413 12.86 6.80 -11.10
CA PRO A 413 13.58 5.99 -10.13
C PRO A 413 13.05 4.56 -9.99
N PHE A 414 11.82 4.30 -10.48
CA PHE A 414 11.12 3.03 -10.35
C PHE A 414 11.18 2.18 -11.63
N ARG A 415 12.03 2.54 -12.61
CA ARG A 415 12.22 1.74 -13.83
C ARG A 415 12.87 0.40 -13.52
N PHE A 416 12.49 -0.61 -14.29
CA PHE A 416 13.03 -1.96 -14.17
C PHE A 416 14.54 -2.01 -14.40
N SER A 417 15.07 -1.11 -15.24
CA SER A 417 16.50 -1.00 -15.53
C SER A 417 17.38 -0.77 -14.30
N ARG A 418 16.82 -0.24 -13.19
CA ARG A 418 17.56 -0.01 -11.94
C ARG A 418 18.22 -1.28 -11.39
N TYR A 419 17.63 -2.44 -11.65
CA TYR A 419 18.20 -3.71 -11.20
C TYR A 419 19.49 -4.04 -11.94
N ALA A 420 19.49 -3.95 -13.29
CA ALA A 420 20.68 -4.17 -14.09
C ALA A 420 21.78 -3.12 -13.85
N GLU A 421 21.40 -1.94 -13.41
CA GLU A 421 22.31 -0.85 -13.07
C GLU A 421 22.82 -0.91 -11.61
N GLY A 422 22.32 -1.87 -10.81
CA GLY A 422 22.67 -2.00 -9.39
C GLY A 422 22.14 -0.87 -8.51
N ARG A 423 21.17 -0.06 -8.99
CA ARG A 423 20.59 1.08 -8.29
C ARG A 423 19.34 0.69 -7.48
N LEU A 424 19.53 -0.20 -6.51
CA LEU A 424 18.45 -0.59 -5.60
C LEU A 424 18.10 0.58 -4.67
N HIS A 425 16.85 0.64 -4.27
CA HIS A 425 16.42 1.60 -3.25
C HIS A 425 17.05 1.26 -1.89
N PRO A 426 17.45 2.28 -1.10
CA PRO A 426 17.99 2.05 0.24
C PRO A 426 16.90 1.53 1.17
N VAL A 427 17.31 0.77 2.18
CA VAL A 427 16.46 0.26 3.25
C VAL A 427 16.74 1.03 4.55
N SER A 428 15.70 1.17 5.40
CA SER A 428 15.80 1.74 6.73
C SER A 428 16.05 0.66 7.79
N ASP A 429 16.21 1.07 9.03
CA ASP A 429 16.28 0.17 10.21
C ASP A 429 14.88 -0.24 10.70
N SER A 430 13.81 0.22 10.06
CA SER A 430 12.43 -0.18 10.40
C SER A 430 12.22 -1.68 10.23
N PRO A 431 11.42 -2.31 11.12
CA PRO A 431 11.02 -3.70 10.95
C PRO A 431 10.12 -3.93 9.73
N PHE A 432 9.60 -2.86 9.10
CA PHE A 432 8.79 -2.96 7.90
C PHE A 432 9.66 -2.87 6.63
N PRO A 433 9.59 -3.84 5.71
CA PRO A 433 10.47 -3.90 4.54
C PRO A 433 10.27 -2.77 3.52
N TRP A 434 9.23 -1.97 3.68
CA TRP A 434 8.86 -0.87 2.80
C TRP A 434 8.97 0.51 3.45
N SER A 435 9.59 0.63 4.60
CA SER A 435 9.75 1.90 5.32
C SER A 435 11.09 2.55 5.09
#